data_1d1c50426134736b8ea7ff11e20ea85c
#
_entry.id   1d1c50426134736b8ea7ff11e20ea85c
#
_cell.length_a   1.000
_cell.length_b   1.000
_cell.length_c   1.000
_cell.angle_alpha   90.00
_cell.angle_beta   90.00
_cell.angle_gamma   90.00
#
_symmetry.space_group_name_H-M   'P 1'
#
loop_
_entity.id
_entity.type
_entity.pdbx_description
1 polymer ?
#
loop_
_entity_poly.entity_id
_entity_poly.type
_entity_poly.pdbx_seq_one_letter_code
_entity_poly.pdbx_strand_id
1 'polypeptide(L)'
;TNYGSLTAGFGQIAANYAAAFSSMPVEDIHFVYLLRQKYMQEFGPNVTSVPVRRINKFFPFTLPKVDVWHAVNQQRKLLRIAGGTKFIFTIHDFNFLTEKKPWKAKMYLRRMQNKVNKAAVVTTISHYVADVIRQHIDLKGKEIRVIYNGVERIDMLEGTQPSFATGRPFFFTIGQIRRKKNFHLLVDVMRHFPEYDLYICGDAHFAYAEEVRNLIREKQVTNVFLTDVITQSEKIWLYRSCEAFLFPSEGEGFGLPVVEAMQFGKAVFAANRTSLPEVCNGHAIMWEHLDTESMVQSIREHLPDFYKDEERLTRMKEHAASFSYEKHIQAYLDLYRELAQLS
;
A
#
# COMPACT_ATOMS: atom_id res chain seq x y z
N THR A 1 9.15 -14.57 1.47
CA THR A 1 9.08 -13.18 1.02
C THR A 1 9.45 -13.08 -0.46
N ASN A 2 8.60 -12.44 -1.26
CA ASN A 2 8.90 -12.20 -2.67
C ASN A 2 9.62 -10.86 -2.79
N TYR A 3 10.91 -10.84 -2.49
CA TYR A 3 11.76 -9.72 -2.88
C TYR A 3 11.95 -9.76 -4.42
N GLY A 4 10.93 -9.34 -5.17
CA GLY A 4 11.05 -9.18 -6.63
C GLY A 4 11.77 -7.90 -6.99
N SER A 5 11.42 -6.82 -6.31
CA SER A 5 12.05 -5.50 -6.30
C SER A 5 11.81 -4.93 -4.91
N LEU A 6 12.82 -4.38 -4.26
CA LEU A 6 12.69 -3.71 -2.96
C LEU A 6 12.00 -2.34 -3.10
N THR A 7 11.88 -1.85 -4.33
CA THR A 7 11.40 -0.50 -4.64
C THR A 7 9.92 -0.41 -4.96
N ALA A 8 9.18 -1.52 -5.00
CA ALA A 8 7.77 -1.49 -5.39
C ALA A 8 6.90 -2.55 -4.70
N GLY A 9 5.73 -2.13 -4.25
CA GLY A 9 4.60 -2.97 -3.88
C GLY A 9 4.90 -4.02 -2.80
N PHE A 10 4.58 -5.28 -3.09
CA PHE A 10 4.73 -6.39 -2.13
C PHE A 10 6.18 -6.68 -1.67
N GLY A 11 7.18 -6.23 -2.42
CA GLY A 11 8.59 -6.36 -2.02
C GLY A 11 8.90 -5.46 -0.83
N GLN A 12 8.47 -4.20 -0.91
CA GLN A 12 8.64 -3.22 0.17
C GLN A 12 7.86 -3.63 1.43
N ILE A 13 6.60 -4.06 1.27
CA ILE A 13 5.78 -4.55 2.40
C ILE A 13 6.49 -5.71 3.10
N ALA A 14 7.02 -6.68 2.35
CA ALA A 14 7.71 -7.81 2.95
C ALA A 14 9.03 -7.42 3.64
N ALA A 15 9.76 -6.44 3.11
CA ALA A 15 10.97 -5.91 3.73
C ALA A 15 10.65 -5.16 5.02
N ASN A 16 9.62 -4.31 4.99
CA ASN A 16 9.17 -3.56 6.16
C ASN A 16 8.67 -4.50 7.26
N TYR A 17 7.93 -5.57 6.91
CA TYR A 17 7.53 -6.59 7.89
C TYR A 17 8.75 -7.28 8.50
N ALA A 18 9.73 -7.68 7.68
CA ALA A 18 10.92 -8.32 8.18
C ALA A 18 11.69 -7.42 9.15
N ALA A 19 11.89 -6.17 8.80
CA ALA A 19 12.55 -5.18 9.64
C ALA A 19 11.78 -4.94 10.95
N ALA A 20 10.48 -4.73 10.84
CA ALA A 20 9.64 -4.41 11.99
C ALA A 20 9.51 -5.57 12.98
N PHE A 21 9.33 -6.82 12.53
CA PHE A 21 9.35 -7.99 13.41
C PHE A 21 10.73 -8.24 14.06
N SER A 22 11.80 -7.85 13.35
CA SER A 22 13.17 -8.03 13.89
C SER A 22 13.54 -6.97 14.93
N SER A 23 12.93 -5.80 14.89
CA SER A 23 13.21 -4.70 15.84
C SER A 23 12.40 -4.81 17.14
N MET A 24 11.40 -5.67 17.21
CA MET A 24 10.61 -5.84 18.43
C MET A 24 11.25 -6.88 19.36
N PRO A 25 11.37 -6.59 20.66
CA PRO A 25 11.85 -7.55 21.64
C PRO A 25 10.74 -8.58 21.94
N VAL A 26 10.72 -9.68 21.18
CA VAL A 26 9.78 -10.78 21.35
C VAL A 26 10.56 -12.01 21.74
N GLU A 27 10.40 -12.49 22.98
CA GLU A 27 11.16 -13.62 23.54
C GLU A 27 10.49 -14.98 23.26
N ASP A 28 9.16 -14.97 23.08
CA ASP A 28 8.32 -16.18 22.92
C ASP A 28 8.10 -16.61 21.46
N ILE A 29 8.58 -15.84 20.48
CA ILE A 29 8.41 -16.15 19.06
C ILE A 29 9.76 -16.14 18.35
N HIS A 30 10.07 -17.23 17.67
CA HIS A 30 11.20 -17.32 16.77
C HIS A 30 10.75 -17.24 15.32
N PHE A 31 11.29 -16.27 14.57
CA PHE A 31 10.91 -16.03 13.19
C PHE A 31 11.81 -16.81 12.22
N VAL A 32 11.19 -17.46 11.23
CA VAL A 32 11.91 -18.10 10.13
C VAL A 32 11.59 -17.36 8.83
N TYR A 33 12.56 -16.63 8.29
CA TYR A 33 12.38 -15.88 7.04
C TYR A 33 12.87 -16.71 5.85
N LEU A 34 11.96 -16.98 4.93
CA LEU A 34 12.27 -17.65 3.68
C LEU A 34 12.65 -16.63 2.61
N LEU A 35 13.92 -16.51 2.30
CA LEU A 35 14.49 -15.50 1.43
C LEU A 35 15.08 -16.10 0.15
N ARG A 36 15.18 -15.30 -0.92
CA ARG A 36 16.05 -15.67 -2.05
C ARG A 36 17.51 -15.45 -1.64
N GLN A 37 18.42 -16.25 -2.19
CA GLN A 37 19.84 -16.21 -1.86
C GLN A 37 20.44 -14.79 -1.88
N LYS A 38 20.06 -13.96 -2.86
CA LYS A 38 20.55 -12.58 -3.00
C LYS A 38 20.06 -11.59 -1.93
N TYR A 39 19.12 -12.00 -1.08
CA TYR A 39 18.54 -11.19 0.00
C TYR A 39 18.82 -11.81 1.38
N MET A 40 19.74 -12.76 1.44
CA MET A 40 20.18 -13.32 2.72
C MET A 40 20.94 -12.25 3.50
N GLN A 41 20.46 -11.99 4.72
CA GLN A 41 21.06 -11.07 5.67
C GLN A 41 20.69 -11.51 7.09
N GLU A 42 21.35 -10.99 8.07
CA GLU A 42 20.99 -11.15 9.47
C GLU A 42 19.91 -10.13 9.87
N PHE A 43 18.92 -10.57 10.63
CA PHE A 43 17.80 -9.76 11.10
C PHE A 43 17.73 -9.67 12.63
N GLY A 44 18.74 -10.18 13.33
CA GLY A 44 18.78 -10.22 14.79
C GLY A 44 18.61 -11.62 15.38
N PRO A 45 18.73 -11.77 16.71
CA PRO A 45 18.87 -13.07 17.38
C PRO A 45 17.62 -13.95 17.28
N ASN A 46 16.43 -13.36 17.19
CA ASN A 46 15.14 -14.09 17.12
C ASN A 46 14.72 -14.46 15.69
N VAL A 47 15.63 -14.33 14.71
CA VAL A 47 15.34 -14.56 13.31
C VAL A 47 16.31 -15.53 12.67
N THR A 48 15.80 -16.63 12.10
CA THR A 48 16.58 -17.50 11.22
C THR A 48 16.24 -17.22 9.75
N SER A 49 17.23 -16.85 8.97
CA SER A 49 17.10 -16.67 7.52
C SER A 49 17.40 -17.98 6.79
N VAL A 50 16.45 -18.45 5.97
CA VAL A 50 16.56 -19.71 5.21
C VAL A 50 16.46 -19.42 3.72
N PRO A 51 17.43 -19.87 2.90
CA PRO A 51 17.39 -19.64 1.46
C PRO A 51 16.33 -20.53 0.78
N VAL A 52 15.43 -19.91 0.02
CA VAL A 52 14.46 -20.63 -0.80
C VAL A 52 15.10 -21.04 -2.12
N ARG A 53 15.25 -22.35 -2.32
CA ARG A 53 15.76 -22.98 -3.54
C ARG A 53 14.63 -23.55 -4.38
N ARG A 54 14.85 -23.78 -5.68
CA ARG A 54 13.85 -24.40 -6.56
C ARG A 54 13.41 -25.78 -6.07
N ILE A 55 14.33 -26.54 -5.45
CA ILE A 55 14.07 -27.87 -4.90
C ILE A 55 13.01 -27.87 -3.79
N ASN A 56 12.89 -26.79 -3.01
CA ASN A 56 11.89 -26.72 -1.93
C ASN A 56 10.43 -26.78 -2.42
N LYS A 57 10.18 -26.61 -3.73
CA LYS A 57 8.85 -26.81 -4.33
C LYS A 57 8.46 -28.29 -4.39
N PHE A 58 9.43 -29.14 -4.58
CA PHE A 58 9.24 -30.60 -4.75
C PHE A 58 9.47 -31.33 -3.42
N PHE A 59 10.38 -30.84 -2.62
CA PHE A 59 10.80 -31.43 -1.34
C PHE A 59 10.59 -30.41 -0.19
N PRO A 60 9.35 -30.14 0.23
CA PRO A 60 9.03 -29.15 1.26
C PRO A 60 9.52 -29.56 2.66
N PHE A 61 9.80 -30.85 2.88
CA PHE A 61 10.39 -31.36 4.12
C PHE A 61 11.83 -30.87 4.36
N THR A 62 12.46 -30.23 3.36
CA THR A 62 13.76 -29.56 3.49
C THR A 62 13.65 -28.16 4.09
N LEU A 63 12.44 -27.69 4.35
CA LEU A 63 12.18 -26.44 5.07
C LEU A 63 12.01 -26.70 6.56
N PRO A 64 12.37 -25.74 7.42
CA PRO A 64 12.14 -25.87 8.85
C PRO A 64 10.65 -26.13 9.17
N LYS A 65 10.40 -26.94 10.18
CA LYS A 65 9.06 -27.07 10.77
C LYS A 65 8.77 -25.78 11.54
N VAL A 66 7.54 -25.28 11.41
CA VAL A 66 7.05 -24.09 12.09
C VAL A 66 5.62 -24.32 12.56
N ASP A 67 5.23 -23.73 13.68
CA ASP A 67 3.86 -23.83 14.20
C ASP A 67 2.91 -23.01 13.33
N VAL A 68 3.34 -21.82 12.94
CA VAL A 68 2.55 -20.91 12.11
C VAL A 68 3.31 -20.57 10.82
N TRP A 69 2.63 -20.71 9.70
CA TRP A 69 3.11 -20.29 8.39
C TRP A 69 2.31 -19.12 7.87
N HIS A 70 2.94 -17.96 7.73
CA HIS A 70 2.28 -16.77 7.20
C HIS A 70 2.70 -16.45 5.77
N ALA A 71 1.74 -16.50 4.83
CA ALA A 71 1.89 -15.96 3.48
C ALA A 71 1.44 -14.50 3.46
N VAL A 72 2.39 -13.59 3.62
CA VAL A 72 2.17 -12.14 3.75
C VAL A 72 1.60 -11.45 2.50
N ASN A 73 1.37 -12.17 1.40
CA ASN A 73 0.66 -11.66 0.22
C ASN A 73 0.13 -12.78 -0.67
N GLN A 74 -0.85 -12.45 -1.52
CA GLN A 74 -1.56 -13.39 -2.38
C GLN A 74 -0.73 -13.93 -3.56
N GLN A 75 0.35 -13.28 -3.96
CA GLN A 75 1.12 -13.69 -5.16
C GLN A 75 2.03 -14.88 -4.91
N ARG A 76 2.31 -15.23 -3.64
CA ARG A 76 3.20 -16.34 -3.33
C ARG A 76 2.66 -17.68 -3.81
N LYS A 77 3.55 -18.45 -4.40
CA LYS A 77 3.29 -19.89 -4.59
C LYS A 77 3.31 -20.53 -3.21
N LEU A 78 2.22 -21.19 -2.85
CA LEU A 78 2.16 -21.98 -1.62
C LEU A 78 3.19 -23.11 -1.72
N LEU A 79 4.15 -23.12 -0.83
CA LEU A 79 4.96 -24.30 -0.57
C LEU A 79 4.08 -25.31 0.17
N ARG A 80 4.36 -26.59 0.03
CA ARG A 80 3.66 -27.63 0.79
C ARG A 80 3.91 -27.38 2.28
N ILE A 81 2.84 -27.17 3.05
CA ILE A 81 2.92 -26.94 4.48
C ILE A 81 2.95 -28.30 5.16
N ALA A 82 3.83 -28.46 6.16
CA ALA A 82 3.90 -29.68 6.96
C ALA A 82 2.61 -29.89 7.76
N GLY A 83 2.27 -31.16 8.06
CA GLY A 83 1.11 -31.47 8.91
C GLY A 83 1.26 -30.80 10.29
N GLY A 84 0.16 -30.27 10.84
CA GLY A 84 0.12 -29.57 12.11
C GLY A 84 0.39 -28.06 12.03
N THR A 85 1.08 -27.56 10.99
CA THR A 85 1.34 -26.13 10.80
C THR A 85 0.05 -25.35 10.52
N LYS A 86 -0.24 -24.30 11.28
CA LYS A 86 -1.35 -23.37 11.02
C LYS A 86 -0.98 -22.39 9.93
N PHE A 87 -1.83 -22.21 8.94
CA PHE A 87 -1.56 -21.36 7.79
C PHE A 87 -2.37 -20.06 7.84
N ILE A 88 -1.67 -18.92 7.84
CA ILE A 88 -2.25 -17.59 7.67
C ILE A 88 -2.07 -17.14 6.22
N PHE A 89 -3.14 -16.66 5.61
CA PHE A 89 -3.10 -16.15 4.24
C PHE A 89 -3.60 -14.72 4.18
N THR A 90 -2.66 -13.77 3.91
CA THR A 90 -3.00 -12.35 3.74
C THR A 90 -3.34 -12.03 2.30
N ILE A 91 -4.47 -11.35 2.10
CA ILE A 91 -4.96 -10.86 0.81
C ILE A 91 -4.98 -9.34 0.86
N HIS A 92 -4.23 -8.69 -0.05
CA HIS A 92 -4.10 -7.24 -0.08
C HIS A 92 -5.07 -6.55 -1.04
N ASP A 93 -5.39 -7.17 -2.16
CA ASP A 93 -6.24 -6.57 -3.20
C ASP A 93 -6.78 -7.61 -4.18
N PHE A 94 -7.72 -7.15 -5.01
CA PHE A 94 -8.27 -7.87 -6.14
C PHE A 94 -8.07 -7.13 -7.47
N ASN A 95 -7.08 -6.27 -7.57
CA ASN A 95 -6.80 -5.44 -8.75
C ASN A 95 -6.72 -6.26 -10.06
N PHE A 96 -6.31 -7.54 -9.95
CA PHE A 96 -6.27 -8.43 -11.11
C PHE A 96 -7.66 -8.69 -11.75
N LEU A 97 -8.77 -8.43 -11.05
CA LEU A 97 -10.11 -8.58 -11.61
C LEU A 97 -10.36 -7.56 -12.72
N THR A 98 -9.86 -6.35 -12.57
CA THR A 98 -9.98 -5.26 -13.56
C THR A 98 -8.77 -5.16 -14.50
N GLU A 99 -7.57 -5.48 -13.99
CA GLU A 99 -6.32 -5.34 -14.75
C GLU A 99 -6.01 -6.50 -15.70
N LYS A 100 -6.64 -7.68 -15.50
CA LYS A 100 -6.31 -8.89 -16.27
C LYS A 100 -7.46 -9.34 -17.16
N LYS A 101 -7.14 -10.04 -18.26
CA LYS A 101 -8.14 -10.71 -19.10
C LYS A 101 -8.98 -11.68 -18.25
N PRO A 102 -10.30 -11.85 -18.52
CA PRO A 102 -11.21 -12.64 -17.67
C PRO A 102 -10.71 -14.04 -17.33
N TRP A 103 -10.13 -14.77 -18.28
CA TRP A 103 -9.62 -16.10 -18.04
C TRP A 103 -8.42 -16.14 -17.05
N LYS A 104 -7.57 -15.09 -17.10
CA LYS A 104 -6.48 -14.93 -16.13
C LYS A 104 -7.02 -14.58 -14.74
N ALA A 105 -7.99 -13.69 -14.67
CA ALA A 105 -8.65 -13.34 -13.42
C ALA A 105 -9.28 -14.59 -12.76
N LYS A 106 -10.01 -15.42 -13.53
CA LYS A 106 -10.57 -16.69 -13.05
C LYS A 106 -9.49 -17.65 -12.54
N MET A 107 -8.35 -17.74 -13.22
CA MET A 107 -7.22 -18.53 -12.77
C MET A 107 -6.63 -18.03 -11.44
N TYR A 108 -6.52 -16.69 -11.25
CA TYR A 108 -6.07 -16.10 -10.00
C TYR A 108 -7.04 -16.37 -8.86
N LEU A 109 -8.35 -16.18 -9.06
CA LEU A 109 -9.39 -16.53 -8.09
C LEU A 109 -9.30 -18.00 -7.65
N ARG A 110 -9.18 -18.93 -8.60
CA ARG A 110 -9.02 -20.36 -8.28
C ARG A 110 -7.79 -20.65 -7.43
N ARG A 111 -6.68 -19.94 -7.72
CA ARG A 111 -5.45 -20.08 -6.92
C ARG A 111 -5.61 -19.52 -5.51
N MET A 112 -6.33 -18.39 -5.37
CA MET A 112 -6.63 -17.81 -4.06
C MET A 112 -7.57 -18.73 -3.28
N GLN A 113 -8.63 -19.25 -3.89
CA GLN A 113 -9.55 -20.23 -3.29
C GLN A 113 -8.79 -21.45 -2.73
N ASN A 114 -7.86 -22.01 -3.52
CA ASN A 114 -7.05 -23.14 -3.07
C ASN A 114 -6.18 -22.83 -1.84
N LYS A 115 -5.74 -21.57 -1.67
CA LYS A 115 -5.00 -21.15 -0.48
C LYS A 115 -5.93 -20.91 0.70
N VAL A 116 -7.06 -20.25 0.48
CA VAL A 116 -8.10 -20.06 1.50
C VAL A 116 -8.59 -21.39 2.03
N ASN A 117 -8.79 -22.40 1.19
CA ASN A 117 -9.19 -23.75 1.63
C ASN A 117 -8.19 -24.36 2.64
N LYS A 118 -6.90 -23.98 2.55
CA LYS A 118 -5.83 -24.49 3.42
C LYS A 118 -5.55 -23.58 4.62
N ALA A 119 -5.99 -22.32 4.57
CA ALA A 119 -5.73 -21.38 5.63
C ALA A 119 -6.51 -21.74 6.91
N ALA A 120 -5.88 -21.59 8.06
CA ALA A 120 -6.54 -21.55 9.34
C ALA A 120 -7.29 -20.23 9.52
N VAL A 121 -6.62 -19.12 9.15
CA VAL A 121 -7.18 -17.77 9.17
C VAL A 121 -6.83 -17.04 7.87
N VAL A 122 -7.77 -16.25 7.36
CA VAL A 122 -7.56 -15.30 6.27
C VAL A 122 -7.43 -13.91 6.87
N THR A 123 -6.34 -13.20 6.55
CA THR A 123 -6.18 -11.82 6.95
C THR A 123 -6.26 -10.88 5.75
N THR A 124 -6.66 -9.65 5.97
CA THR A 124 -6.71 -8.61 4.95
C THR A 124 -6.42 -7.23 5.55
N ILE A 125 -6.19 -6.25 4.69
CA ILE A 125 -5.64 -4.94 5.05
C ILE A 125 -6.69 -3.82 5.14
N SER A 126 -7.98 -4.12 4.87
CA SER A 126 -9.11 -3.20 5.00
C SER A 126 -10.43 -3.98 5.04
N HIS A 127 -11.48 -3.37 5.57
CA HIS A 127 -12.85 -3.92 5.51
C HIS A 127 -13.34 -3.99 4.06
N TYR A 128 -13.01 -3.00 3.23
CA TYR A 128 -13.30 -3.05 1.81
C TYR A 128 -12.76 -4.34 1.16
N VAL A 129 -11.49 -4.68 1.39
CA VAL A 129 -10.92 -5.93 0.82
C VAL A 129 -11.59 -7.16 1.44
N ALA A 130 -11.97 -7.13 2.72
CA ALA A 130 -12.71 -8.22 3.35
C ALA A 130 -14.06 -8.46 2.66
N ASP A 131 -14.77 -7.40 2.27
CA ASP A 131 -16.04 -7.51 1.54
C ASP A 131 -15.84 -8.05 0.13
N VAL A 132 -14.79 -7.63 -0.57
CA VAL A 132 -14.43 -8.20 -1.88
C VAL A 132 -14.06 -9.68 -1.76
N ILE A 133 -13.38 -10.09 -0.68
CA ILE A 133 -13.13 -11.51 -0.41
C ILE A 133 -14.45 -12.28 -0.28
N ARG A 134 -15.39 -11.80 0.53
CA ARG A 134 -16.71 -12.45 0.73
C ARG A 134 -17.50 -12.58 -0.58
N GLN A 135 -17.38 -11.62 -1.49
CA GLN A 135 -18.06 -11.65 -2.81
C GLN A 135 -17.48 -12.68 -3.78
N HIS A 136 -16.16 -12.97 -3.70
CA HIS A 136 -15.46 -13.73 -4.74
C HIS A 136 -14.87 -15.07 -4.27
N ILE A 137 -14.78 -15.30 -2.96
CA ILE A 137 -14.11 -16.45 -2.36
C ILE A 137 -15.05 -17.15 -1.38
N ASP A 138 -15.21 -18.45 -1.55
CA ASP A 138 -15.90 -19.29 -0.56
C ASP A 138 -14.99 -19.52 0.66
N LEU A 139 -15.33 -18.91 1.76
CA LEU A 139 -14.59 -18.97 3.01
C LEU A 139 -14.82 -20.30 3.77
N LYS A 140 -15.88 -21.04 3.47
CA LYS A 140 -16.24 -22.29 4.17
C LYS A 140 -16.32 -22.10 5.68
N GLY A 141 -16.92 -21.01 6.13
CA GLY A 141 -17.06 -20.66 7.54
C GLY A 141 -15.79 -20.11 8.23
N LYS A 142 -14.71 -19.91 7.49
CA LYS A 142 -13.47 -19.33 8.05
C LYS A 142 -13.63 -17.85 8.36
N GLU A 143 -12.97 -17.44 9.43
CA GLU A 143 -12.88 -16.03 9.83
C GLU A 143 -11.99 -15.24 8.86
N ILE A 144 -12.37 -13.98 8.61
CA ILE A 144 -11.49 -12.95 8.04
C ILE A 144 -11.12 -11.97 9.14
N ARG A 145 -9.84 -11.78 9.38
CA ARG A 145 -9.34 -10.73 10.27
C ARG A 145 -8.81 -9.56 9.47
N VAL A 146 -9.35 -8.38 9.73
CA VAL A 146 -8.84 -7.13 9.18
C VAL A 146 -7.71 -6.64 10.08
N ILE A 147 -6.51 -6.57 9.53
CA ILE A 147 -5.32 -6.00 10.17
C ILE A 147 -4.80 -4.93 9.22
N TYR A 148 -5.08 -3.67 9.55
CA TYR A 148 -4.64 -2.54 8.73
C TYR A 148 -3.14 -2.51 8.54
N ASN A 149 -2.68 -2.02 7.39
CA ASN A 149 -1.25 -1.85 7.14
C ASN A 149 -0.64 -0.86 8.14
N GLY A 150 0.54 -1.20 8.65
CA GLY A 150 1.39 -0.25 9.34
C GLY A 150 1.95 0.78 8.35
N VAL A 151 2.01 2.02 8.79
CA VAL A 151 2.57 3.15 8.06
C VAL A 151 3.73 3.74 8.86
N GLU A 152 4.86 3.96 8.20
CA GLU A 152 6.02 4.57 8.82
C GLU A 152 5.73 6.03 9.20
N ARG A 153 6.22 6.46 10.36
CA ARG A 153 6.14 7.85 10.82
C ARG A 153 7.20 8.68 10.11
N ILE A 154 6.88 9.10 8.88
CA ILE A 154 7.81 9.87 8.04
C ILE A 154 7.73 11.38 8.29
N ASP A 155 6.71 11.85 8.97
CA ASP A 155 6.52 13.25 9.36
C ASP A 155 7.60 13.76 10.33
N MET A 156 8.23 12.85 11.08
CA MET A 156 9.33 13.15 12.01
C MET A 156 10.71 13.20 11.35
N LEU A 157 10.82 12.78 10.09
CA LEU A 157 12.07 12.71 9.36
C LEU A 157 12.33 13.99 8.56
N GLU A 158 13.58 14.32 8.33
CA GLU A 158 13.96 15.45 7.47
C GLU A 158 13.79 15.10 5.99
N GLY A 159 13.36 16.09 5.22
CA GLY A 159 13.21 16.00 3.77
C GLY A 159 14.19 16.89 3.03
N THR A 160 14.58 16.49 1.83
CA THR A 160 15.44 17.26 0.93
C THR A 160 14.65 17.69 -0.29
N GLN A 161 14.70 18.98 -0.61
CA GLN A 161 14.06 19.53 -1.80
C GLN A 161 14.60 18.84 -3.06
N PRO A 162 13.71 18.30 -3.92
CA PRO A 162 14.12 17.72 -5.19
C PRO A 162 14.69 18.80 -6.13
N SER A 163 15.67 18.45 -6.94
CA SER A 163 16.27 19.36 -7.93
C SER A 163 15.28 19.81 -9.02
N PHE A 164 14.20 19.08 -9.23
CA PHE A 164 13.16 19.44 -10.19
C PHE A 164 12.12 20.40 -9.64
N ALA A 165 12.13 20.70 -8.33
CA ALA A 165 11.16 21.62 -7.72
C ALA A 165 11.42 23.05 -8.17
N THR A 166 10.39 23.71 -8.72
CA THR A 166 10.48 25.04 -9.34
C THR A 166 10.50 26.19 -8.32
N GLY A 167 10.13 25.93 -7.06
CA GLY A 167 9.95 26.94 -6.02
C GLY A 167 8.55 27.58 -6.01
N ARG A 168 7.66 27.19 -6.94
CA ARG A 168 6.25 27.62 -6.94
C ARG A 168 5.43 26.79 -5.96
N PRO A 169 4.28 27.30 -5.44
CA PRO A 169 3.30 26.47 -4.73
C PRO A 169 2.90 25.27 -5.59
N PHE A 170 2.67 24.12 -4.97
CA PHE A 170 2.41 22.92 -5.75
C PHE A 170 1.46 21.93 -5.09
N PHE A 171 0.77 21.15 -5.93
CA PHE A 171 0.08 19.93 -5.57
C PHE A 171 0.97 18.71 -5.78
N PHE A 172 0.71 17.67 -5.03
CA PHE A 172 1.51 16.46 -5.05
C PHE A 172 0.66 15.20 -5.20
N THR A 173 1.18 14.24 -5.94
CA THR A 173 0.66 12.86 -5.97
C THR A 173 1.80 11.87 -6.19
N ILE A 174 1.64 10.63 -5.68
CA ILE A 174 2.67 9.60 -5.78
C ILE A 174 2.07 8.21 -5.95
N GLY A 175 2.74 7.36 -6.73
CA GLY A 175 2.43 5.95 -6.90
C GLY A 175 2.95 5.40 -8.20
N GLN A 176 2.81 4.07 -8.39
CA GLN A 176 3.08 3.50 -9.71
C GLN A 176 2.16 4.15 -10.75
N ILE A 177 2.72 4.68 -11.83
CA ILE A 177 1.97 5.42 -12.84
C ILE A 177 1.22 4.42 -13.73
N ARG A 178 0.05 4.01 -13.24
CA ARG A 178 -0.85 3.04 -13.88
C ARG A 178 -2.24 3.63 -14.08
N ARG A 179 -2.98 3.10 -15.04
CA ARG A 179 -4.31 3.62 -15.44
C ARG A 179 -5.28 3.77 -14.25
N LYS A 180 -5.32 2.83 -13.32
CA LYS A 180 -6.16 2.88 -12.12
C LYS A 180 -5.89 4.07 -11.19
N LYS A 181 -4.74 4.72 -11.33
CA LYS A 181 -4.38 5.93 -10.56
C LYS A 181 -4.98 7.20 -11.13
N ASN A 182 -5.48 7.16 -12.36
CA ASN A 182 -6.17 8.26 -13.05
C ASN A 182 -5.40 9.59 -13.08
N PHE A 183 -4.06 9.55 -13.08
CA PHE A 183 -3.25 10.77 -13.10
C PHE A 183 -3.48 11.63 -14.35
N HIS A 184 -3.99 11.06 -15.44
CA HIS A 184 -4.39 11.81 -16.63
C HIS A 184 -5.49 12.85 -16.34
N LEU A 185 -6.39 12.59 -15.39
CA LEU A 185 -7.44 13.54 -15.00
C LEU A 185 -6.84 14.81 -14.38
N LEU A 186 -5.75 14.67 -13.64
CA LEU A 186 -5.09 15.80 -12.99
C LEU A 186 -4.47 16.77 -14.01
N VAL A 187 -4.14 16.30 -15.23
CA VAL A 187 -3.63 17.19 -16.30
C VAL A 187 -4.67 18.22 -16.68
N ASP A 188 -5.94 17.83 -16.82
CA ASP A 188 -7.02 18.76 -17.11
C ASP A 188 -7.35 19.66 -15.92
N VAL A 189 -7.34 19.11 -14.70
CA VAL A 189 -7.54 19.89 -13.46
C VAL A 189 -6.52 21.01 -13.37
N MET A 190 -5.25 20.75 -13.65
CA MET A 190 -4.16 21.74 -13.51
C MET A 190 -4.24 22.90 -14.48
N ARG A 191 -4.96 22.79 -15.58
CA ARG A 191 -5.25 23.94 -16.47
C ARG A 191 -6.08 25.04 -15.79
N HIS A 192 -6.78 24.70 -14.72
CA HIS A 192 -7.59 25.62 -13.92
C HIS A 192 -6.85 26.22 -12.71
N PHE A 193 -5.59 25.80 -12.49
CA PHE A 193 -4.71 26.23 -11.40
C PHE A 193 -3.32 26.64 -11.94
N PRO A 194 -3.23 27.65 -12.80
CA PRO A 194 -1.97 28.06 -13.43
C PRO A 194 -0.93 28.60 -12.42
N GLU A 195 -1.37 29.00 -11.23
CA GLU A 195 -0.53 29.47 -10.12
C GLU A 195 0.18 28.33 -9.37
N TYR A 196 -0.30 27.10 -9.47
CA TYR A 196 0.27 25.92 -8.83
C TYR A 196 0.99 25.03 -9.84
N ASP A 197 2.02 24.34 -9.38
CA ASP A 197 2.60 23.21 -10.10
C ASP A 197 1.96 21.89 -9.60
N LEU A 198 2.07 20.82 -10.37
CA LEU A 198 1.73 19.47 -9.95
C LEU A 198 2.92 18.54 -10.16
N TYR A 199 3.36 17.88 -9.10
CA TYR A 199 4.35 16.82 -9.19
C TYR A 199 3.67 15.46 -9.10
N ILE A 200 3.77 14.67 -10.20
CA ILE A 200 3.31 13.28 -10.30
C ILE A 200 4.55 12.39 -10.20
N CYS A 201 4.78 11.79 -9.03
CA CYS A 201 5.99 11.01 -8.76
C CYS A 201 5.73 9.50 -8.71
N GLY A 202 6.70 8.72 -9.17
CA GLY A 202 6.69 7.28 -9.02
C GLY A 202 7.13 6.51 -10.25
N ASP A 203 7.08 5.17 -10.17
CA ASP A 203 7.53 4.29 -11.24
C ASP A 203 6.76 4.52 -12.55
N ALA A 204 7.46 5.11 -13.52
CA ALA A 204 6.94 5.55 -14.82
C ALA A 204 7.24 4.56 -15.96
N HIS A 205 7.68 3.34 -15.68
CA HIS A 205 8.01 2.32 -16.71
C HIS A 205 6.77 1.70 -17.38
N PHE A 206 5.57 2.14 -17.05
CA PHE A 206 4.33 1.63 -17.63
C PHE A 206 3.90 2.43 -18.87
N ALA A 207 3.28 1.76 -19.85
CA ALA A 207 2.76 2.41 -21.04
C ALA A 207 1.84 3.61 -20.73
N TYR A 208 1.09 3.53 -19.65
CA TYR A 208 0.21 4.62 -19.19
C TYR A 208 0.98 5.90 -18.82
N ALA A 209 2.22 5.80 -18.35
CA ALA A 209 3.03 6.99 -18.08
C ALA A 209 3.29 7.79 -19.37
N GLU A 210 3.50 7.10 -20.48
CA GLU A 210 3.68 7.76 -21.79
C GLU A 210 2.37 8.40 -22.29
N GLU A 211 1.22 7.77 -22.02
CA GLU A 211 -0.08 8.38 -22.32
C GLU A 211 -0.24 9.71 -21.55
N VAL A 212 0.13 9.76 -20.27
CA VAL A 212 0.09 10.99 -19.47
C VAL A 212 1.05 12.05 -20.00
N ARG A 213 2.29 11.66 -20.38
CA ARG A 213 3.25 12.61 -21.00
C ARG A 213 2.74 13.17 -22.33
N ASN A 214 2.11 12.33 -23.15
CA ASN A 214 1.52 12.76 -24.42
C ASN A 214 0.39 13.76 -24.16
N LEU A 215 -0.49 13.48 -23.22
CA LEU A 215 -1.59 14.38 -22.84
C LEU A 215 -1.08 15.74 -22.38
N ILE A 216 -0.03 15.78 -21.54
CA ILE A 216 0.61 17.04 -21.11
C ILE A 216 1.10 17.85 -22.32
N ARG A 217 1.77 17.19 -23.28
CA ARG A 217 2.27 17.83 -24.50
C ARG A 217 1.14 18.32 -25.42
N GLU A 218 0.16 17.45 -25.70
CA GLU A 218 -0.97 17.76 -26.58
C GLU A 218 -1.81 18.93 -26.08
N LYS A 219 -2.02 18.99 -24.75
CA LYS A 219 -2.77 20.07 -24.10
C LYS A 219 -1.93 21.29 -23.75
N GLN A 220 -0.63 21.24 -24.06
CA GLN A 220 0.33 22.33 -23.78
C GLN A 220 0.31 22.78 -22.29
N VAL A 221 0.15 21.82 -21.38
CA VAL A 221 0.11 22.09 -19.93
C VAL A 221 1.55 22.20 -19.43
N THR A 222 1.93 23.36 -18.90
CA THR A 222 3.32 23.70 -18.52
C THR A 222 3.60 23.52 -17.03
N ASN A 223 2.57 23.34 -16.22
CA ASN A 223 2.64 23.24 -14.76
C ASN A 223 2.37 21.81 -14.21
N VAL A 224 2.54 20.77 -15.05
CA VAL A 224 2.47 19.38 -14.64
C VAL A 224 3.78 18.69 -14.94
N PHE A 225 4.42 18.14 -13.90
CA PHE A 225 5.72 17.47 -13.96
C PHE A 225 5.56 15.99 -13.59
N LEU A 226 5.71 15.12 -14.57
CA LEU A 226 5.75 13.69 -14.34
C LEU A 226 7.20 13.27 -14.14
N THR A 227 7.56 13.00 -12.89
CA THR A 227 8.89 12.52 -12.49
C THR A 227 8.92 10.99 -12.48
N ASP A 228 10.10 10.42 -12.30
CA ASP A 228 10.28 8.98 -12.05
C ASP A 228 10.31 8.73 -10.52
N VAL A 229 10.85 7.60 -10.11
CA VAL A 229 11.05 7.24 -8.71
C VAL A 229 11.91 8.30 -8.01
N ILE A 230 11.43 8.78 -6.89
CA ILE A 230 12.11 9.74 -6.02
C ILE A 230 12.67 9.05 -4.78
N THR A 231 13.63 9.68 -4.11
CA THR A 231 14.18 9.21 -2.84
C THR A 231 13.19 9.38 -1.69
N GLN A 232 13.41 8.67 -0.59
CA GLN A 232 12.57 8.82 0.61
C GLN A 232 12.64 10.27 1.16
N SER A 233 13.82 10.89 1.15
CA SER A 233 14.01 12.26 1.62
C SER A 233 13.27 13.28 0.74
N GLU A 234 13.31 13.12 -0.59
CA GLU A 234 12.52 13.95 -1.53
C GLU A 234 11.01 13.76 -1.33
N LYS A 235 10.56 12.51 -1.12
CA LYS A 235 9.15 12.21 -0.83
C LYS A 235 8.67 12.95 0.42
N ILE A 236 9.48 12.94 1.48
CA ILE A 236 9.18 13.63 2.75
C ILE A 236 9.05 15.14 2.51
N TRP A 237 9.99 15.72 1.77
CA TRP A 237 9.93 17.16 1.45
C TRP A 237 8.67 17.50 0.65
N LEU A 238 8.33 16.71 -0.35
CA LEU A 238 7.13 16.94 -1.18
C LEU A 238 5.85 16.86 -0.35
N TYR A 239 5.70 15.87 0.53
CA TYR A 239 4.55 15.83 1.44
C TYR A 239 4.52 17.02 2.39
N ARG A 240 5.67 17.41 2.95
CA ARG A 240 5.75 18.54 3.89
C ARG A 240 5.44 19.87 3.24
N SER A 241 5.80 20.07 1.99
CA SER A 241 5.77 21.37 1.32
C SER A 241 4.60 21.55 0.34
N CYS A 242 3.87 20.50 -0.03
CA CYS A 242 2.73 20.64 -0.93
C CYS A 242 1.58 21.41 -0.28
N GLU A 243 0.79 22.09 -1.11
CA GLU A 243 -0.46 22.73 -0.70
C GLU A 243 -1.59 21.71 -0.56
N ALA A 244 -1.64 20.71 -1.42
CA ALA A 244 -2.57 19.61 -1.32
C ALA A 244 -2.01 18.32 -1.92
N PHE A 245 -2.49 17.19 -1.43
CA PHE A 245 -2.24 15.87 -1.98
C PHE A 245 -3.46 15.39 -2.77
N LEU A 246 -3.27 15.11 -4.07
CA LEU A 246 -4.34 14.75 -5.01
C LEU A 246 -4.27 13.27 -5.36
N PHE A 247 -5.32 12.50 -5.08
CA PHE A 247 -5.28 11.04 -5.25
C PHE A 247 -6.55 10.46 -5.92
N PRO A 248 -6.69 10.59 -7.26
CA PRO A 248 -7.87 10.13 -8.00
C PRO A 248 -7.88 8.63 -8.28
N SER A 249 -7.29 7.81 -7.39
CA SER A 249 -7.14 6.36 -7.61
C SER A 249 -8.46 5.61 -7.47
N GLU A 250 -8.79 4.76 -8.44
CA GLU A 250 -9.97 3.88 -8.43
C GLU A 250 -9.70 2.47 -7.90
N GLY A 251 -8.46 2.14 -7.54
CA GLY A 251 -8.10 0.76 -7.22
C GLY A 251 -7.06 0.63 -6.11
N GLU A 252 -7.48 0.81 -4.85
CA GLU A 252 -6.62 0.64 -3.69
C GLU A 252 -7.10 -0.49 -2.78
N GLY A 253 -6.15 -1.24 -2.24
CA GLY A 253 -6.43 -2.17 -1.14
C GLY A 253 -6.38 -1.49 0.23
N PHE A 254 -5.64 -0.36 0.32
CA PHE A 254 -5.51 0.44 1.54
C PHE A 254 -5.38 1.94 1.22
N GLY A 255 -4.29 2.38 0.59
CA GLY A 255 -4.06 3.78 0.28
C GLY A 255 -2.97 4.39 1.15
N LEU A 256 -1.81 3.73 1.27
CA LEU A 256 -0.67 4.25 2.04
C LEU A 256 -0.37 5.74 1.77
N PRO A 257 -0.36 6.24 0.49
CA PRO A 257 -0.04 7.62 0.23
C PRO A 257 -0.99 8.64 0.86
N VAL A 258 -2.28 8.33 1.01
CA VAL A 258 -3.21 9.25 1.67
C VAL A 258 -2.95 9.32 3.18
N VAL A 259 -2.58 8.20 3.81
CA VAL A 259 -2.18 8.19 5.23
C VAL A 259 -0.88 8.97 5.42
N GLU A 260 0.10 8.77 4.54
CA GLU A 260 1.36 9.54 4.55
C GLU A 260 1.07 11.04 4.45
N ALA A 261 0.21 11.49 3.54
CA ALA A 261 -0.16 12.91 3.42
C ALA A 261 -0.85 13.45 4.69
N MET A 262 -1.75 12.67 5.29
CA MET A 262 -2.43 13.03 6.54
C MET A 262 -1.47 13.16 7.73
N GLN A 263 -0.36 12.40 7.79
CA GLN A 263 0.66 12.56 8.83
C GLN A 263 1.25 13.98 8.81
N PHE A 264 1.42 14.57 7.62
CA PHE A 264 1.91 15.95 7.48
C PHE A 264 0.81 17.01 7.67
N GLY A 265 -0.43 16.60 7.93
CA GLY A 265 -1.55 17.54 8.05
C GLY A 265 -1.94 18.21 6.74
N LYS A 266 -1.72 17.56 5.60
CA LYS A 266 -2.00 18.13 4.29
C LYS A 266 -3.44 17.93 3.87
N ALA A 267 -3.99 18.90 3.14
CA ALA A 267 -5.26 18.75 2.47
C ALA A 267 -5.19 17.56 1.50
N VAL A 268 -5.97 16.53 1.77
CA VAL A 268 -6.04 15.34 0.94
C VAL A 268 -7.34 15.35 0.16
N PHE A 269 -7.22 15.34 -1.17
CA PHE A 269 -8.34 15.15 -2.09
C PHE A 269 -8.22 13.74 -2.69
N ALA A 270 -9.16 12.87 -2.41
CA ALA A 270 -9.10 11.48 -2.82
C ALA A 270 -10.40 10.99 -3.45
N ALA A 271 -10.31 10.03 -4.37
CA ALA A 271 -11.50 9.40 -4.95
C ALA A 271 -12.32 8.66 -3.88
N ASN A 272 -13.65 8.85 -3.87
CA ASN A 272 -14.54 8.06 -3.04
C ASN A 272 -14.71 6.64 -3.63
N ARG A 273 -13.62 5.87 -3.61
CA ARG A 273 -13.55 4.54 -4.22
C ARG A 273 -12.77 3.57 -3.34
N THR A 274 -13.18 2.32 -3.38
CA THR A 274 -12.47 1.19 -2.77
C THR A 274 -12.22 1.38 -1.26
N SER A 275 -11.00 1.25 -0.77
CA SER A 275 -10.65 1.40 0.64
C SER A 275 -10.41 2.86 1.08
N LEU A 276 -10.39 3.82 0.14
CA LEU A 276 -10.03 5.20 0.48
C LEU A 276 -11.00 5.87 1.46
N PRO A 277 -12.34 5.76 1.32
CA PRO A 277 -13.28 6.31 2.30
C PRO A 277 -13.07 5.76 3.71
N GLU A 278 -12.84 4.44 3.81
CA GLU A 278 -12.56 3.75 5.07
C GLU A 278 -11.27 4.26 5.73
N VAL A 279 -10.19 4.33 4.93
CA VAL A 279 -8.85 4.71 5.43
C VAL A 279 -8.79 6.20 5.76
N CYS A 280 -9.45 7.05 4.99
CA CYS A 280 -9.52 8.47 5.27
C CYS A 280 -10.45 8.83 6.43
N ASN A 281 -11.48 8.03 6.69
CA ASN A 281 -12.42 8.16 7.82
C ASN A 281 -12.91 9.62 8.05
N GLY A 282 -13.30 10.31 6.99
CA GLY A 282 -13.79 11.69 7.05
C GLY A 282 -12.71 12.78 7.16
N HIS A 283 -11.43 12.41 7.21
CA HIS A 283 -10.33 13.37 7.31
C HIS A 283 -9.84 13.91 5.95
N ALA A 284 -10.22 13.27 4.83
CA ALA A 284 -9.96 13.75 3.48
C ALA A 284 -11.22 14.34 2.82
N ILE A 285 -11.03 15.15 1.79
CA ILE A 285 -12.09 15.62 0.90
C ILE A 285 -12.28 14.53 -0.17
N MET A 286 -13.46 13.92 -0.20
CA MET A 286 -13.72 12.79 -1.08
C MET A 286 -14.36 13.26 -2.39
N TRP A 287 -13.74 12.89 -3.53
CA TRP A 287 -14.32 13.11 -4.86
C TRP A 287 -15.32 12.01 -5.21
N GLU A 288 -16.58 12.36 -5.25
CA GLU A 288 -17.67 11.47 -5.71
C GLU A 288 -17.60 11.24 -7.21
N HIS A 289 -17.29 12.31 -7.96
CA HIS A 289 -17.15 12.33 -9.39
C HIS A 289 -15.69 12.66 -9.78
N LEU A 290 -15.16 11.87 -10.70
CA LEU A 290 -13.77 12.03 -11.19
C LEU A 290 -13.74 12.72 -12.56
N ASP A 291 -14.58 13.75 -12.73
CA ASP A 291 -14.51 14.67 -13.86
C ASP A 291 -13.80 15.97 -13.46
N THR A 292 -13.28 16.67 -14.45
CA THR A 292 -12.46 17.88 -14.24
C THR A 292 -13.23 18.96 -13.49
N GLU A 293 -14.49 19.19 -13.83
CA GLU A 293 -15.28 20.30 -13.26
C GLU A 293 -15.54 20.07 -11.76
N SER A 294 -16.01 18.88 -11.40
CA SER A 294 -16.27 18.47 -10.01
C SER A 294 -14.99 18.51 -9.16
N MET A 295 -13.84 18.04 -9.70
CA MET A 295 -12.57 18.06 -8.99
C MET A 295 -12.04 19.49 -8.78
N VAL A 296 -12.13 20.34 -9.79
CA VAL A 296 -11.72 21.75 -9.71
C VAL A 296 -12.59 22.50 -8.71
N GLN A 297 -13.91 22.35 -8.77
CA GLN A 297 -14.83 22.97 -7.83
C GLN A 297 -14.49 22.56 -6.39
N SER A 298 -14.32 21.26 -6.15
CA SER A 298 -14.00 20.73 -4.83
C SER A 298 -12.69 21.32 -4.26
N ILE A 299 -11.64 21.45 -5.10
CA ILE A 299 -10.36 22.03 -4.65
C ILE A 299 -10.57 23.53 -4.30
N ARG A 300 -11.25 24.30 -5.17
CA ARG A 300 -11.51 25.73 -4.94
C ARG A 300 -12.33 26.00 -3.69
N GLU A 301 -13.28 25.13 -3.40
CA GLU A 301 -14.18 25.28 -2.27
C GLU A 301 -13.50 24.95 -0.93
N HIS A 302 -12.70 23.89 -0.89
CA HIS A 302 -12.21 23.36 0.39
C HIS A 302 -10.77 23.77 0.74
N LEU A 303 -9.91 24.02 -0.25
CA LEU A 303 -8.50 24.29 0.02
C LEU A 303 -8.25 25.61 0.75
N PRO A 304 -8.91 26.76 0.44
CA PRO A 304 -8.60 28.06 1.07
C PRO A 304 -8.82 28.08 2.59
N ASP A 305 -9.76 27.30 3.09
CA ASP A 305 -10.12 27.26 4.51
C ASP A 305 -9.61 26.01 5.24
N PHE A 306 -9.00 25.09 4.51
CA PHE A 306 -8.59 23.80 5.06
C PHE A 306 -7.63 23.94 6.26
N TYR A 307 -6.66 24.83 6.15
CA TYR A 307 -5.61 25.02 7.15
C TYR A 307 -6.01 25.96 8.30
N LYS A 308 -7.20 26.55 8.28
CA LYS A 308 -7.72 27.41 9.35
C LYS A 308 -8.27 26.60 10.55
N ASP A 309 -8.62 25.35 10.36
CA ASP A 309 -9.15 24.46 11.39
C ASP A 309 -8.03 23.60 12.00
N GLU A 310 -7.33 24.15 13.00
CA GLU A 310 -6.24 23.46 13.68
C GLU A 310 -6.68 22.16 14.40
N GLU A 311 -7.92 22.14 14.89
CA GLU A 311 -8.47 20.97 15.56
C GLU A 311 -8.68 19.83 14.57
N ARG A 312 -9.18 20.13 13.37
CA ARG A 312 -9.28 19.17 12.26
C ARG A 312 -7.92 18.60 11.89
N LEU A 313 -6.89 19.46 11.75
CA LEU A 313 -5.53 19.06 11.44
C LEU A 313 -4.96 18.12 12.51
N THR A 314 -5.20 18.42 13.77
CA THR A 314 -4.76 17.58 14.89
C THR A 314 -5.43 16.20 14.84
N ARG A 315 -6.76 16.14 14.74
CA ARG A 315 -7.51 14.88 14.62
C ARG A 315 -7.07 14.06 13.41
N MET A 316 -6.78 14.71 12.28
CA MET A 316 -6.30 14.03 11.07
C MET A 316 -4.93 13.38 11.30
N LYS A 317 -3.98 14.10 11.93
CA LYS A 317 -2.66 13.55 12.26
C LYS A 317 -2.74 12.40 13.26
N GLU A 318 -3.60 12.50 14.27
CA GLU A 318 -3.86 11.44 15.25
C GLU A 318 -4.46 10.20 14.57
N HIS A 319 -5.42 10.41 13.66
CA HIS A 319 -5.99 9.32 12.86
C HIS A 319 -4.91 8.65 12.00
N ALA A 320 -4.08 9.39 11.29
CA ALA A 320 -2.97 8.84 10.51
C ALA A 320 -1.96 8.08 11.39
N ALA A 321 -1.65 8.58 12.59
CA ALA A 321 -0.77 7.92 13.56
C ALA A 321 -1.37 6.62 14.12
N SER A 322 -2.70 6.44 14.05
CA SER A 322 -3.34 5.19 14.47
C SER A 322 -2.96 3.98 13.62
N PHE A 323 -2.49 4.18 12.39
CA PHE A 323 -1.99 3.13 11.48
C PHE A 323 -0.50 2.83 11.69
N SER A 324 -0.04 2.77 12.94
CA SER A 324 1.38 2.55 13.22
C SER A 324 1.83 1.11 12.94
N TYR A 325 3.14 0.96 12.65
CA TYR A 325 3.75 -0.38 12.53
C TYR A 325 3.65 -1.18 13.82
N GLU A 326 3.76 -0.55 14.98
CA GLU A 326 3.68 -1.20 16.28
C GLU A 326 2.31 -1.90 16.45
N LYS A 327 1.22 -1.18 16.17
CA LYS A 327 -0.14 -1.76 16.22
C LYS A 327 -0.32 -2.90 15.21
N HIS A 328 0.17 -2.69 13.99
CA HIS A 328 0.09 -3.70 12.94
C HIS A 328 0.82 -4.99 13.32
N ILE A 329 2.04 -4.86 13.84
CA ILE A 329 2.85 -6.00 14.25
C ILE A 329 2.27 -6.67 15.47
N GLN A 330 1.84 -5.90 16.46
CA GLN A 330 1.22 -6.45 17.67
C GLN A 330 0.00 -7.31 17.32
N ALA A 331 -0.85 -6.85 16.40
CA ALA A 331 -2.00 -7.62 15.94
C ALA A 331 -1.60 -8.98 15.30
N TYR A 332 -0.49 -9.01 14.56
CA TYR A 332 0.02 -10.28 14.01
C TYR A 332 0.70 -11.14 15.08
N LEU A 333 1.43 -10.57 16.03
CA LEU A 333 2.01 -11.33 17.14
C LEU A 333 0.93 -12.04 17.96
N ASP A 334 -0.14 -11.32 18.28
CA ASP A 334 -1.28 -11.87 19.01
C ASP A 334 -1.95 -13.00 18.22
N LEU A 335 -2.12 -12.83 16.91
CA LEU A 335 -2.64 -13.88 16.03
C LEU A 335 -1.70 -15.10 15.96
N TYR A 336 -0.37 -14.91 15.94
CA TYR A 336 0.57 -16.04 15.96
C TYR A 336 0.51 -16.81 17.27
N ARG A 337 0.44 -16.12 18.41
CA ARG A 337 0.31 -16.74 19.75
C ARG A 337 -0.99 -17.55 19.86
N GLU A 338 -2.10 -16.96 19.42
CA GLU A 338 -3.40 -17.64 19.40
C GLU A 338 -3.34 -18.95 18.58
N LEU A 339 -2.80 -18.89 17.38
CA LEU A 339 -2.74 -20.06 16.52
C LEU A 339 -1.72 -21.12 16.97
N ALA A 340 -0.62 -20.71 17.61
CA ALA A 340 0.36 -21.63 18.19
C ALA A 340 -0.19 -22.38 19.41
N GLN A 341 -1.02 -21.74 20.24
CA GLN A 341 -1.68 -22.37 21.39
C GLN A 341 -2.73 -23.43 20.97
N LEU A 342 -3.28 -23.30 19.76
CA LEU A 342 -4.22 -24.25 19.18
C LEU A 342 -3.53 -25.43 18.45
N SER A 343 -2.22 -25.50 18.48
CA SER A 343 -1.40 -26.56 17.88
C SER A 343 -1.05 -27.59 18.91
#